data_2fd61e490271f14eabd74fd4684f900d
#
_entry.id   2fd61e490271f14eabd74fd4684f900d
#
_cell.length_a   1.000
_cell.length_b   1.000
_cell.length_c   1.000
_cell.angle_alpha   90.00
_cell.angle_beta   90.00
_cell.angle_gamma   90.00
#
_symmetry.space_group_name_H-M   'P 1'
#
loop_
_entity.id
_entity.type
_entity.pdbx_description
1 polymer ?
#
loop_
_entity_poly.entity_id
_entity_poly.type
_entity_poly.pdbx_seq_one_letter_code
_entity_poly.pdbx_strand_id
1 'polypeptide(L)'
;MEQQEHIQKLADEYYEEGRARFFDHKLEEAAMLVQNALHLYKKCDDMLKYATALNMLGVIYGATGNETMAVDYLVEGLECAIDYQLNNITTLFYNNIGSRYQELGEHEKAIDYFLKSARELQNPTCIKEERHRSWTLITYLNLAVSYYELNLYELSYKYLEQAERQLDEEVEEMYHYTVLIFKCRLLWQMGKGDYVYEYMEDLLASGEKDSNASDYLNDMKDLCQLFRDMKEYEYWKQTISAVETYTIDQKSVFFQLFLTELWMDYYQTVGNEERYVELCVAHADLYKRQKAIDAKDRATAIDIKVQLREKEAERKRVETMSVTDALTGLGNRYSLEREAVHIIRDAGGERITVGVLDIDCFKQLNDTYGHIQGDRCLKVVADILKEAVMDCGHVYRFGGDEFVMLFPAGMENRIEEIAEAILQKIAEAGIANEHSVVQPNLTISQGYACFVPEGTESGARLIEHADKALYYVKRNSRNAYYIIRE
;
A
#
# COMPACT_ATOMS: atom_id res chain seq x y z
N MET A 1 3.44 -15.21 19.07
CA MET A 1 4.16 -14.00 19.45
C MET A 1 5.59 -13.99 18.90
N GLU A 2 6.52 -14.84 19.33
CA GLU A 2 7.92 -14.83 18.85
C GLU A 2 8.07 -14.92 17.32
N GLN A 3 7.24 -15.71 16.64
CA GLN A 3 7.28 -15.84 15.17
C GLN A 3 6.75 -14.57 14.48
N GLN A 4 5.76 -13.90 15.04
CA GLN A 4 5.20 -12.66 14.51
C GLN A 4 6.18 -11.48 14.70
N GLU A 5 6.81 -11.39 15.88
CA GLU A 5 7.88 -10.43 16.16
C GLU A 5 9.09 -10.61 15.25
N HIS A 6 9.45 -11.85 14.94
CA HIS A 6 10.55 -12.14 14.00
C HIS A 6 10.22 -11.68 12.57
N ILE A 7 8.98 -11.93 12.10
CA ILE A 7 8.53 -11.47 10.77
C ILE A 7 8.49 -9.95 10.69
N GLN A 8 7.99 -9.30 11.75
CA GLN A 8 7.96 -7.84 11.86
C GLN A 8 9.36 -7.24 11.77
N LYS A 9 10.30 -7.77 12.56
CA LYS A 9 11.69 -7.31 12.54
C LYS A 9 12.33 -7.45 11.17
N LEU A 10 12.12 -8.58 10.49
CA LEU A 10 12.62 -8.80 9.13
C LEU A 10 12.00 -7.82 8.12
N ALA A 11 10.72 -7.48 8.28
CA ALA A 11 10.06 -6.48 7.46
C ALA A 11 10.68 -5.09 7.65
N ASP A 12 10.96 -4.72 8.91
CA ASP A 12 11.60 -3.45 9.24
C ASP A 12 13.03 -3.37 8.65
N GLU A 13 13.80 -4.45 8.73
CA GLU A 13 15.14 -4.54 8.13
C GLU A 13 15.09 -4.34 6.60
N TYR A 14 14.17 -5.00 5.90
CA TYR A 14 14.00 -4.80 4.46
C TYR A 14 13.57 -3.37 4.11
N TYR A 15 12.68 -2.78 4.89
CA TYR A 15 12.21 -1.42 4.65
C TYR A 15 13.32 -0.39 4.82
N GLU A 16 14.08 -0.47 5.92
CA GLU A 16 15.18 0.47 6.19
C GLU A 16 16.33 0.31 5.19
N GLU A 17 16.67 -0.92 4.80
CA GLU A 17 17.66 -1.14 3.75
C GLU A 17 17.15 -0.61 2.39
N GLY A 18 15.88 -0.83 2.05
CA GLY A 18 15.27 -0.29 0.84
C GLY A 18 15.29 1.23 0.82
N ARG A 19 15.02 1.88 1.95
CA ARG A 19 15.13 3.33 2.11
C ARG A 19 16.58 3.82 1.90
N ALA A 20 17.57 3.15 2.47
CA ALA A 20 18.98 3.48 2.27
C ALA A 20 19.38 3.37 0.79
N ARG A 21 18.93 2.30 0.09
CA ARG A 21 19.17 2.13 -1.36
C ARG A 21 18.54 3.23 -2.21
N PHE A 22 17.36 3.72 -1.81
CA PHE A 22 16.72 4.84 -2.48
C PHE A 22 17.59 6.11 -2.41
N PHE A 23 18.14 6.44 -1.25
CA PHE A 23 19.06 7.58 -1.09
C PHE A 23 20.40 7.36 -1.81
N ASP A 24 20.83 6.12 -1.99
CA ASP A 24 21.99 5.75 -2.81
C ASP A 24 21.68 5.79 -4.32
N HIS A 25 20.50 6.24 -4.76
CA HIS A 25 20.02 6.20 -6.15
C HIS A 25 19.97 4.80 -6.79
N LYS A 26 19.89 3.73 -5.98
CA LYS A 26 19.74 2.34 -6.43
C LYS A 26 18.26 1.97 -6.42
N LEU A 27 17.50 2.64 -7.29
CA LEU A 27 16.03 2.64 -7.26
C LEU A 27 15.39 1.25 -7.37
N GLU A 28 16.01 0.35 -8.14
CA GLU A 28 15.49 -1.01 -8.33
C GLU A 28 15.73 -1.91 -7.13
N GLU A 29 16.93 -1.84 -6.54
CA GLU A 29 17.22 -2.55 -5.30
C GLU A 29 16.28 -2.06 -4.19
N ALA A 30 16.06 -0.73 -4.13
CA ALA A 30 15.12 -0.12 -3.21
C ALA A 30 13.71 -0.65 -3.39
N ALA A 31 13.18 -0.68 -4.63
CA ALA A 31 11.84 -1.18 -4.93
C ALA A 31 11.68 -2.65 -4.50
N MET A 32 12.65 -3.51 -4.81
CA MET A 32 12.63 -4.93 -4.44
C MET A 32 12.59 -5.12 -2.91
N LEU A 33 13.44 -4.40 -2.19
CA LEU A 33 13.51 -4.50 -0.73
C LEU A 33 12.21 -4.01 -0.08
N VAL A 34 11.68 -2.86 -0.52
CA VAL A 34 10.42 -2.33 0.02
C VAL A 34 9.22 -3.23 -0.34
N GLN A 35 9.22 -3.89 -1.51
CA GLN A 35 8.18 -4.88 -1.85
C GLN A 35 8.23 -6.11 -0.93
N ASN A 36 9.44 -6.58 -0.57
CA ASN A 36 9.59 -7.66 0.40
C ASN A 36 9.04 -7.23 1.78
N ALA A 37 9.36 -6.02 2.23
CA ALA A 37 8.81 -5.45 3.46
C ALA A 37 7.28 -5.36 3.42
N LEU A 38 6.71 -4.83 2.33
CA LEU A 38 5.28 -4.70 2.10
C LEU A 38 4.55 -6.04 2.28
N HIS A 39 5.07 -7.10 1.66
CA HIS A 39 4.50 -8.44 1.80
C HIS A 39 4.49 -8.95 3.25
N LEU A 40 5.55 -8.70 4.00
CA LEU A 40 5.67 -9.11 5.38
C LEU A 40 4.76 -8.27 6.31
N TYR A 41 4.66 -6.95 6.11
CA TYR A 41 3.74 -6.09 6.87
C TYR A 41 2.29 -6.52 6.72
N LYS A 42 1.88 -6.89 5.51
CA LYS A 42 0.54 -7.45 5.26
C LYS A 42 0.28 -8.74 6.04
N LYS A 43 1.30 -9.61 6.18
CA LYS A 43 1.20 -10.85 6.99
C LYS A 43 1.10 -10.60 8.49
N CYS A 44 1.70 -9.50 8.97
CA CYS A 44 1.68 -9.12 10.38
C CYS A 44 0.43 -8.30 10.76
N ASP A 45 -0.42 -7.96 9.79
CA ASP A 45 -1.57 -7.06 9.94
C ASP A 45 -1.18 -5.64 10.44
N ASP A 46 0.08 -5.22 10.14
CA ASP A 46 0.57 -3.88 10.45
C ASP A 46 0.23 -2.92 9.31
N MET A 47 -1.00 -2.43 9.31
CA MET A 47 -1.52 -1.61 8.22
C MET A 47 -0.88 -0.23 8.13
N LEU A 48 -0.34 0.31 9.24
CA LEU A 48 0.40 1.56 9.19
C LEU A 48 1.72 1.41 8.43
N LYS A 49 2.51 0.38 8.74
CA LYS A 49 3.77 0.10 8.03
C LYS A 49 3.53 -0.39 6.61
N TYR A 50 2.44 -1.13 6.37
CA TYR A 50 2.00 -1.52 5.04
C TYR A 50 1.74 -0.29 4.16
N ALA A 51 0.93 0.68 4.63
CA ALA A 51 0.67 1.92 3.93
C ALA A 51 1.95 2.77 3.75
N THR A 52 2.83 2.80 4.77
CA THR A 52 4.13 3.48 4.66
C THR A 52 5.01 2.89 3.55
N ALA A 53 5.03 1.57 3.42
CA ALA A 53 5.76 0.89 2.35
C ALA A 53 5.14 1.15 0.96
N LEU A 54 3.81 1.19 0.85
CA LEU A 54 3.12 1.60 -0.39
C LEU A 54 3.49 3.02 -0.81
N ASN A 55 3.53 3.95 0.14
CA ASN A 55 3.97 5.32 -0.13
C ASN A 55 5.40 5.36 -0.66
N MET A 56 6.31 4.63 -0.03
CA MET A 56 7.71 4.55 -0.49
C MET A 56 7.84 3.97 -1.89
N LEU A 57 7.07 2.92 -2.22
CA LEU A 57 7.03 2.36 -3.58
C LEU A 57 6.49 3.37 -4.59
N GLY A 58 5.46 4.13 -4.24
CA GLY A 58 4.95 5.22 -5.07
C GLY A 58 6.02 6.25 -5.41
N VAL A 59 6.82 6.67 -4.41
CA VAL A 59 7.94 7.60 -4.59
C VAL A 59 9.06 6.98 -5.45
N ILE A 60 9.46 5.73 -5.17
CA ILE A 60 10.51 5.04 -5.93
C ILE A 60 10.11 4.89 -7.41
N TYR A 61 8.88 4.44 -7.68
CA TYR A 61 8.42 4.25 -9.07
C TYR A 61 8.23 5.58 -9.80
N GLY A 62 7.83 6.65 -9.10
CA GLY A 62 7.84 8.00 -9.65
C GLY A 62 9.25 8.44 -10.07
N ALA A 63 10.24 8.24 -9.19
CA ALA A 63 11.64 8.56 -9.50
C ALA A 63 12.22 7.74 -10.68
N THR A 64 11.67 6.55 -10.97
CA THR A 64 12.05 5.75 -12.16
C THR A 64 11.29 6.17 -13.43
N GLY A 65 10.37 7.14 -13.36
CA GLY A 65 9.50 7.53 -14.46
C GLY A 65 8.39 6.52 -14.79
N ASN A 66 8.12 5.57 -13.89
CA ASN A 66 7.02 4.62 -14.06
C ASN A 66 5.76 5.14 -13.37
N GLU A 67 5.15 6.16 -13.99
CA GLU A 67 3.99 6.87 -13.45
C GLU A 67 2.80 5.95 -13.12
N THR A 68 2.55 4.95 -13.96
CA THR A 68 1.44 4.01 -13.73
C THR A 68 1.61 3.26 -12.41
N MET A 69 2.80 2.71 -12.17
CA MET A 69 3.08 1.98 -10.92
C MET A 69 3.12 2.93 -9.71
N ALA A 70 3.66 4.15 -9.90
CA ALA A 70 3.69 5.15 -8.85
C ALA A 70 2.28 5.50 -8.38
N VAL A 71 1.38 5.80 -9.32
CA VAL A 71 -0.02 6.13 -9.02
C VAL A 71 -0.76 4.94 -8.42
N ASP A 72 -0.57 3.72 -8.94
CA ASP A 72 -1.21 2.51 -8.41
C ASP A 72 -0.89 2.30 -6.91
N TYR A 73 0.39 2.40 -6.54
CA TYR A 73 0.81 2.26 -5.14
C TYR A 73 0.33 3.40 -4.26
N LEU A 74 0.35 4.64 -4.75
CA LEU A 74 -0.13 5.80 -3.99
C LEU A 74 -1.65 5.73 -3.75
N VAL A 75 -2.43 5.28 -4.74
CA VAL A 75 -3.89 5.13 -4.61
C VAL A 75 -4.23 3.98 -3.66
N GLU A 76 -3.61 2.80 -3.82
CA GLU A 76 -3.79 1.67 -2.90
C GLU A 76 -3.44 2.06 -1.46
N GLY A 77 -2.34 2.80 -1.27
CA GLY A 77 -1.92 3.28 0.03
C GLY A 77 -2.88 4.31 0.64
N LEU A 78 -3.42 5.21 -0.17
CA LEU A 78 -4.43 6.18 0.26
C LEU A 78 -5.73 5.49 0.68
N GLU A 79 -6.21 4.51 -0.09
CA GLU A 79 -7.38 3.69 0.25
C GLU A 79 -7.15 2.97 1.58
N CYS A 80 -6.01 2.31 1.75
CA CYS A 80 -5.63 1.67 3.01
C CYS A 80 -5.61 2.67 4.17
N ALA A 81 -5.01 3.86 3.98
CA ALA A 81 -4.94 4.88 5.03
C ALA A 81 -6.33 5.40 5.44
N ILE A 82 -7.26 5.52 4.50
CA ILE A 82 -8.65 5.93 4.77
C ILE A 82 -9.40 4.81 5.51
N ASP A 83 -9.34 3.57 5.03
CA ASP A 83 -10.07 2.43 5.58
C ASP A 83 -9.67 2.14 7.04
N TYR A 84 -8.38 2.27 7.34
CA TYR A 84 -7.82 2.05 8.69
C TYR A 84 -7.70 3.34 9.52
N GLN A 85 -8.22 4.47 9.05
CA GLN A 85 -8.20 5.78 9.72
C GLN A 85 -6.78 6.24 10.12
N LEU A 86 -5.79 6.01 9.25
CA LEU A 86 -4.39 6.35 9.46
C LEU A 86 -4.13 7.82 9.09
N ASN A 87 -4.76 8.76 9.77
CA ASN A 87 -4.76 10.18 9.43
C ASN A 87 -3.34 10.79 9.34
N ASN A 88 -2.40 10.25 10.11
CA ASN A 88 -1.00 10.69 10.12
C ASN A 88 -0.24 10.41 8.83
N ILE A 89 -0.71 9.49 7.99
CA ILE A 89 -0.07 9.14 6.72
C ILE A 89 -0.91 9.57 5.50
N THR A 90 -2.20 9.80 5.66
CA THR A 90 -3.11 10.26 4.61
C THR A 90 -2.61 11.56 3.97
N THR A 91 -2.07 12.46 4.77
CA THR A 91 -1.43 13.71 4.31
C THR A 91 -0.31 13.46 3.31
N LEU A 92 0.56 12.48 3.57
CA LEU A 92 1.66 12.13 2.65
C LEU A 92 1.14 11.64 1.30
N PHE A 93 0.10 10.82 1.30
CA PHE A 93 -0.49 10.34 0.05
C PHE A 93 -1.08 11.48 -0.77
N TYR A 94 -1.83 12.39 -0.14
CA TYR A 94 -2.35 13.55 -0.84
C TYR A 94 -1.22 14.42 -1.40
N ASN A 95 -0.16 14.65 -0.62
CA ASN A 95 0.99 15.43 -1.09
C ASN A 95 1.70 14.75 -2.26
N ASN A 96 1.98 13.44 -2.17
CA ASN A 96 2.70 12.72 -3.22
C ASN A 96 1.88 12.56 -4.50
N ILE A 97 0.56 12.36 -4.41
CA ILE A 97 -0.34 12.39 -5.57
C ILE A 97 -0.35 13.78 -6.20
N GLY A 98 -0.43 14.84 -5.39
CA GLY A 98 -0.32 16.22 -5.85
C GLY A 98 0.99 16.48 -6.60
N SER A 99 2.12 15.99 -6.08
CA SER A 99 3.44 16.10 -6.73
C SER A 99 3.47 15.38 -8.08
N ARG A 100 2.83 14.22 -8.22
CA ARG A 100 2.72 13.55 -9.54
C ARG A 100 1.97 14.42 -10.56
N TYR A 101 0.84 15.01 -10.15
CA TYR A 101 0.11 15.95 -11.03
C TYR A 101 0.94 17.19 -11.36
N GLN A 102 1.70 17.73 -10.41
CA GLN A 102 2.57 18.88 -10.61
C GLN A 102 3.67 18.57 -11.65
N GLU A 103 4.32 17.41 -11.56
CA GLU A 103 5.34 16.98 -12.52
C GLU A 103 4.78 16.76 -13.95
N LEU A 104 3.50 16.38 -14.05
CA LEU A 104 2.78 16.26 -15.32
C LEU A 104 2.30 17.61 -15.87
N GLY A 105 2.53 18.73 -15.16
CA GLY A 105 2.03 20.06 -15.53
C GLY A 105 0.55 20.30 -15.26
N GLU A 106 -0.13 19.36 -14.58
CA GLU A 106 -1.56 19.44 -14.22
C GLU A 106 -1.74 20.20 -12.89
N HIS A 107 -1.29 21.45 -12.86
CA HIS A 107 -1.17 22.24 -11.63
C HIS A 107 -2.51 22.48 -10.91
N GLU A 108 -3.62 22.59 -11.63
CA GLU A 108 -4.95 22.74 -11.00
C GLU A 108 -5.32 21.50 -10.17
N LYS A 109 -5.07 20.30 -10.72
CA LYS A 109 -5.29 19.05 -10.00
C LYS A 109 -4.31 18.88 -8.83
N ALA A 110 -3.05 19.27 -9.03
CA ALA A 110 -2.06 19.28 -7.96
C ALA A 110 -2.51 20.12 -6.77
N ILE A 111 -3.02 21.33 -7.01
CA ILE A 111 -3.57 22.24 -5.99
C ILE A 111 -4.70 21.56 -5.22
N ASP A 112 -5.63 20.88 -5.89
CA ASP A 112 -6.73 20.19 -5.21
C ASP A 112 -6.23 19.14 -4.20
N TYR A 113 -5.20 18.38 -4.55
CA TYR A 113 -4.59 17.39 -3.67
C TYR A 113 -3.76 18.03 -2.54
N PHE A 114 -2.99 19.05 -2.83
CA PHE A 114 -2.26 19.78 -1.80
C PHE A 114 -3.18 20.49 -0.80
N LEU A 115 -4.35 21.00 -1.26
CA LEU A 115 -5.35 21.56 -0.34
C LEU A 115 -6.01 20.48 0.53
N LYS A 116 -6.19 19.24 0.05
CA LYS A 116 -6.61 18.12 0.89
C LYS A 116 -5.54 17.81 1.94
N SER A 117 -4.27 17.73 1.56
CA SER A 117 -3.14 17.57 2.48
C SER A 117 -3.13 18.66 3.55
N ALA A 118 -3.24 19.94 3.15
CA ALA A 118 -3.25 21.07 4.06
C ALA A 118 -4.43 21.06 5.05
N ARG A 119 -5.59 20.54 4.66
CA ARG A 119 -6.76 20.40 5.57
C ARG A 119 -6.50 19.33 6.63
N GLU A 120 -5.93 18.19 6.26
CA GLU A 120 -5.57 17.15 7.23
C GLU A 120 -4.52 17.66 8.25
N LEU A 121 -3.57 18.47 7.80
CA LEU A 121 -2.55 19.09 8.66
C LEU A 121 -3.13 20.11 9.68
N GLN A 122 -4.32 20.64 9.46
CA GLN A 122 -4.98 21.51 10.44
C GLN A 122 -5.50 20.76 11.67
N ASN A 123 -5.52 19.44 11.66
CA ASN A 123 -5.96 18.61 12.77
C ASN A 123 -4.75 18.20 13.65
N PRO A 124 -4.50 18.86 14.81
CA PRO A 124 -3.27 18.71 15.58
C PRO A 124 -3.09 17.32 16.24
N THR A 125 -4.12 16.48 16.20
CA THR A 125 -4.07 15.15 16.86
C THR A 125 -3.44 14.06 16.00
N CYS A 126 -3.09 14.35 14.74
CA CYS A 126 -2.79 13.34 13.76
C CYS A 126 -1.30 13.06 13.56
N ILE A 127 -0.37 13.96 13.94
CA ILE A 127 1.04 13.86 13.57
C ILE A 127 1.94 14.25 14.74
N LYS A 128 3.07 13.55 14.91
CA LYS A 128 4.12 13.95 15.87
C LYS A 128 4.64 15.36 15.51
N GLU A 129 4.81 16.21 16.50
CA GLU A 129 5.09 17.64 16.38
C GLU A 129 6.30 17.96 15.47
N GLU A 130 7.38 17.19 15.57
CA GLU A 130 8.59 17.35 14.75
C GLU A 130 8.35 17.18 13.23
N ARG A 131 7.54 16.21 12.82
CA ARG A 131 7.25 15.95 11.40
C ARG A 131 6.13 16.85 10.86
N HIS A 132 5.29 17.36 11.74
CA HIS A 132 4.15 18.19 11.35
C HIS A 132 4.60 19.46 10.64
N ARG A 133 5.64 20.14 11.16
CA ARG A 133 6.18 21.37 10.58
C ARG A 133 6.76 21.13 9.19
N SER A 134 7.64 20.14 9.04
CA SER A 134 8.24 19.82 7.73
C SER A 134 7.18 19.47 6.68
N TRP A 135 6.16 18.69 7.04
CA TRP A 135 5.09 18.35 6.10
C TRP A 135 4.18 19.54 5.77
N THR A 136 3.94 20.41 6.72
CA THR A 136 3.21 21.66 6.52
C THR A 136 3.99 22.59 5.59
N LEU A 137 5.29 22.74 5.80
CA LEU A 137 6.19 23.51 4.95
C LEU A 137 6.15 22.97 3.50
N ILE A 138 6.41 21.68 3.31
CA ILE A 138 6.43 21.06 1.98
C ILE A 138 5.08 21.24 1.27
N THR A 139 3.97 21.02 1.97
CA THR A 139 2.63 21.18 1.38
C THR A 139 2.36 22.60 0.93
N TYR A 140 2.71 23.62 1.75
CA TYR A 140 2.52 25.01 1.38
C TYR A 140 3.50 25.47 0.30
N LEU A 141 4.72 24.96 0.29
CA LEU A 141 5.69 25.22 -0.79
C LEU A 141 5.19 24.65 -2.12
N ASN A 142 4.70 23.43 -2.14
CA ASN A 142 4.12 22.81 -3.34
C ASN A 142 2.87 23.57 -3.86
N LEU A 143 2.02 24.07 -2.95
CA LEU A 143 0.94 24.98 -3.32
C LEU A 143 1.47 26.27 -3.95
N ALA A 144 2.48 26.88 -3.33
CA ALA A 144 3.08 28.11 -3.85
C ALA A 144 3.68 27.90 -5.24
N VAL A 145 4.41 26.80 -5.46
CA VAL A 145 4.96 26.42 -6.78
C VAL A 145 3.85 26.22 -7.80
N SER A 146 2.78 25.46 -7.45
CA SER A 146 1.69 25.22 -8.39
C SER A 146 0.95 26.50 -8.79
N TYR A 147 0.74 27.43 -7.85
CA TYR A 147 0.15 28.73 -8.18
C TYR A 147 1.11 29.62 -9.00
N TYR A 148 2.42 29.51 -8.77
CA TYR A 148 3.43 30.21 -9.57
C TYR A 148 3.37 29.77 -11.06
N GLU A 149 3.31 28.47 -11.32
CA GLU A 149 3.24 27.91 -12.67
C GLU A 149 1.94 28.30 -13.41
N LEU A 150 0.87 28.57 -12.67
CA LEU A 150 -0.38 29.14 -13.21
C LEU A 150 -0.35 30.67 -13.35
N ASN A 151 0.80 31.34 -13.11
CA ASN A 151 0.96 32.78 -13.09
C ASN A 151 0.07 33.51 -12.05
N LEU A 152 -0.39 32.81 -11.01
CA LEU A 152 -1.19 33.36 -9.92
C LEU A 152 -0.28 33.80 -8.76
N TYR A 153 0.62 34.75 -9.05
CA TYR A 153 1.74 35.14 -8.18
C TYR A 153 1.32 35.63 -6.78
N GLU A 154 0.19 36.32 -6.65
CA GLU A 154 -0.28 36.79 -5.34
C GLU A 154 -0.74 35.61 -4.46
N LEU A 155 -1.35 34.59 -5.03
CA LEU A 155 -1.70 33.37 -4.30
C LEU A 155 -0.45 32.55 -3.97
N SER A 156 0.48 32.44 -4.92
CA SER A 156 1.79 31.83 -4.68
C SER A 156 2.50 32.47 -3.51
N TYR A 157 2.57 33.80 -3.46
CA TYR A 157 3.21 34.53 -2.38
C TYR A 157 2.54 34.28 -1.02
N LYS A 158 1.21 34.27 -1.01
CA LYS A 158 0.44 33.96 0.21
C LYS A 158 0.78 32.60 0.80
N TYR A 159 0.92 31.56 -0.05
CA TYR A 159 1.26 30.21 0.41
C TYR A 159 2.75 30.09 0.75
N LEU A 160 3.62 30.81 0.05
CA LEU A 160 5.02 30.91 0.40
C LEU A 160 5.22 31.51 1.80
N GLU A 161 4.53 32.60 2.16
CA GLU A 161 4.56 33.15 3.52
C GLU A 161 4.13 32.13 4.57
N GLN A 162 3.20 31.23 4.23
CA GLN A 162 2.76 30.15 5.15
C GLN A 162 3.86 29.09 5.31
N ALA A 163 4.58 28.76 4.22
CA ALA A 163 5.73 27.88 4.28
C ALA A 163 6.87 28.50 5.09
N GLU A 164 7.21 29.78 4.88
CA GLU A 164 8.24 30.49 5.62
C GLU A 164 8.00 30.50 7.14
N ARG A 165 6.75 30.60 7.59
CA ARG A 165 6.39 30.54 9.02
C ARG A 165 6.67 29.18 9.67
N GLN A 166 6.92 28.14 8.89
CA GLN A 166 7.27 26.80 9.39
C GLN A 166 8.79 26.62 9.53
N LEU A 167 9.60 27.54 8.97
CA LEU A 167 11.04 27.50 9.09
C LEU A 167 11.45 27.88 10.51
N ASP A 168 12.24 27.04 11.15
CA ASP A 168 12.92 27.30 12.42
C ASP A 168 14.25 26.54 12.47
N GLU A 169 14.96 26.57 13.59
CA GLU A 169 16.27 25.94 13.77
C GLU A 169 16.18 24.37 13.72
N GLU A 170 14.98 23.79 13.88
CA GLU A 170 14.76 22.35 13.88
C GLU A 170 14.47 21.82 12.46
N VAL A 171 14.06 22.70 11.54
CA VAL A 171 13.81 22.34 10.14
C VAL A 171 15.15 22.24 9.41
N GLU A 172 15.29 21.19 8.61
CA GLU A 172 16.51 20.94 7.83
C GLU A 172 16.94 22.17 7.03
N GLU A 173 18.21 22.54 7.14
CA GLU A 173 18.79 23.74 6.52
C GLU A 173 18.52 23.82 5.00
N MET A 174 18.41 22.67 4.35
CA MET A 174 18.06 22.55 2.94
C MET A 174 16.76 23.30 2.59
N TYR A 175 15.71 23.17 3.42
CA TYR A 175 14.43 23.84 3.13
C TYR A 175 14.53 25.37 3.23
N HIS A 176 15.44 25.90 4.04
CA HIS A 176 15.69 27.35 4.08
C HIS A 176 16.16 27.87 2.73
N TYR A 177 17.05 27.13 2.04
CA TYR A 177 17.52 27.51 0.71
C TYR A 177 16.47 27.34 -0.37
N THR A 178 15.76 26.20 -0.39
CA THR A 178 14.69 25.98 -1.36
C THR A 178 13.64 27.09 -1.29
N VAL A 179 13.21 27.45 -0.08
CA VAL A 179 12.25 28.54 0.14
C VAL A 179 12.82 29.87 -0.30
N LEU A 180 14.10 30.18 0.01
CA LEU A 180 14.76 31.43 -0.38
C LEU A 180 14.86 31.56 -1.90
N ILE A 181 15.33 30.54 -2.59
CA ILE A 181 15.45 30.54 -4.07
C ILE A 181 14.08 30.74 -4.70
N PHE A 182 13.07 30.00 -4.25
CA PHE A 182 11.72 30.15 -4.76
C PHE A 182 11.14 31.54 -4.47
N LYS A 183 11.37 32.09 -3.30
CA LYS A 183 10.99 33.47 -2.93
C LYS A 183 11.59 34.50 -3.90
N CYS A 184 12.87 34.38 -4.18
CA CYS A 184 13.55 35.28 -5.08
C CYS A 184 13.01 35.16 -6.52
N ARG A 185 12.76 33.94 -7.01
CA ARG A 185 12.10 33.70 -8.31
C ARG A 185 10.73 34.38 -8.38
N LEU A 186 9.92 34.19 -7.35
CA LEU A 186 8.58 34.77 -7.28
C LEU A 186 8.62 36.31 -7.22
N LEU A 187 9.49 36.90 -6.37
CA LEU A 187 9.66 38.35 -6.30
C LEU A 187 10.11 38.93 -7.64
N TRP A 188 11.01 38.25 -8.36
CA TRP A 188 11.42 38.68 -9.68
C TRP A 188 10.25 38.72 -10.66
N GLN A 189 9.42 37.67 -10.73
CA GLN A 189 8.24 37.62 -11.59
C GLN A 189 7.16 38.65 -11.20
N MET A 190 7.08 39.02 -9.93
CA MET A 190 6.20 40.10 -9.45
C MET A 190 6.71 41.51 -9.76
N GLY A 191 7.86 41.65 -10.43
CA GLY A 191 8.50 42.94 -10.71
C GLY A 191 9.12 43.63 -9.49
N LYS A 192 9.39 42.87 -8.43
CA LYS A 192 10.02 43.34 -7.18
C LYS A 192 11.51 42.97 -7.15
N GLY A 193 12.20 43.13 -8.27
CA GLY A 193 13.60 42.71 -8.44
C GLY A 193 14.58 43.35 -7.45
N ASP A 194 14.33 44.60 -7.03
CA ASP A 194 15.21 45.29 -6.07
C ASP A 194 15.36 44.47 -4.77
N TYR A 195 14.33 43.83 -4.30
CA TYR A 195 14.39 42.97 -3.11
C TYR A 195 15.20 41.68 -3.34
N VAL A 196 15.32 41.19 -4.56
CA VAL A 196 16.11 39.97 -4.87
C VAL A 196 17.60 40.24 -4.64
N TYR A 197 18.07 41.46 -4.96
CA TYR A 197 19.47 41.83 -4.75
C TYR A 197 19.87 41.88 -3.28
N GLU A 198 18.93 42.07 -2.34
CA GLU A 198 19.20 42.02 -0.90
C GLU A 198 19.59 40.60 -0.43
N TYR A 199 19.17 39.56 -1.18
CA TYR A 199 19.43 38.13 -0.85
C TYR A 199 20.60 37.52 -1.67
N MET A 200 21.33 38.31 -2.46
CA MET A 200 22.35 37.77 -3.37
C MET A 200 23.48 37.04 -2.64
N GLU A 201 23.92 37.52 -1.49
CA GLU A 201 24.99 36.87 -0.69
C GLU A 201 24.52 35.52 -0.17
N ASP A 202 23.28 35.43 0.32
CA ASP A 202 22.68 34.20 0.85
C ASP A 202 22.43 33.17 -0.29
N LEU A 203 21.98 33.65 -1.46
CA LEU A 203 21.80 32.79 -2.64
C LEU A 203 23.10 32.16 -3.13
N LEU A 204 24.22 32.93 -3.08
CA LEU A 204 25.53 32.42 -3.48
C LEU A 204 26.13 31.46 -2.43
N ALA A 205 25.83 31.68 -1.14
CA ALA A 205 26.25 30.78 -0.09
C ALA A 205 25.57 29.40 -0.11
N SER A 206 24.43 29.28 -0.84
CA SER A 206 23.65 28.03 -0.92
C SER A 206 24.38 26.90 -1.68
N GLY A 207 25.38 27.21 -2.48
CA GLY A 207 26.11 26.26 -3.31
C GLY A 207 27.11 25.35 -2.59
N GLU A 208 27.33 25.50 -1.26
CA GLU A 208 28.41 24.83 -0.55
C GLU A 208 27.98 23.72 0.43
N LYS A 209 26.72 23.30 0.49
CA LYS A 209 26.23 22.45 1.59
C LYS A 209 25.78 21.05 1.22
N ASP A 210 26.02 20.13 2.17
CA ASP A 210 25.68 18.70 2.20
C ASP A 210 24.17 18.45 2.20
N SER A 211 23.49 18.65 1.06
CA SER A 211 22.10 18.32 0.88
C SER A 211 21.91 17.02 0.09
N ASN A 212 20.75 16.42 0.19
CA ASN A 212 20.34 15.29 -0.66
C ASN A 212 20.54 15.67 -2.14
N ALA A 213 21.30 14.89 -2.90
CA ALA A 213 21.78 15.26 -4.23
C ALA A 213 20.67 15.70 -5.20
N SER A 214 19.47 15.10 -5.12
CA SER A 214 18.36 15.43 -5.99
C SER A 214 17.77 16.82 -5.72
N ASP A 215 17.58 17.16 -4.44
CA ASP A 215 16.99 18.42 -4.02
C ASP A 215 17.96 19.56 -4.29
N TYR A 216 19.26 19.35 -3.99
CA TYR A 216 20.32 20.30 -4.34
C TYR A 216 20.35 20.62 -5.83
N LEU A 217 20.25 19.62 -6.70
CA LEU A 217 20.28 19.86 -8.16
C LEU A 217 19.06 20.64 -8.64
N ASN A 218 17.88 20.38 -8.09
CA ASN A 218 16.68 21.14 -8.42
C ASN A 218 16.81 22.61 -7.99
N ASP A 219 17.29 22.84 -6.76
CA ASP A 219 17.55 24.19 -6.26
C ASP A 219 18.57 24.93 -7.12
N MET A 220 19.66 24.28 -7.53
CA MET A 220 20.67 24.88 -8.39
C MET A 220 20.14 25.18 -9.81
N LYS A 221 19.28 24.34 -10.35
CA LYS A 221 18.58 24.59 -11.61
C LYS A 221 17.69 25.83 -11.52
N ASP A 222 16.93 25.93 -10.45
CA ASP A 222 16.04 27.07 -10.17
C ASP A 222 16.84 28.37 -9.98
N LEU A 223 17.98 28.30 -9.32
CA LEU A 223 18.90 29.44 -9.14
C LEU A 223 19.53 29.87 -10.47
N CYS A 224 19.96 28.90 -11.30
CA CYS A 224 20.44 29.19 -12.66
C CYS A 224 19.37 29.90 -13.50
N GLN A 225 18.12 29.47 -13.40
CA GLN A 225 17.00 30.08 -14.10
C GLN A 225 16.74 31.51 -13.60
N LEU A 226 16.81 31.74 -12.28
CA LEU A 226 16.69 33.09 -11.71
C LEU A 226 17.77 34.00 -12.25
N PHE A 227 19.05 33.61 -12.20
CA PHE A 227 20.15 34.45 -12.70
C PHE A 227 20.10 34.67 -14.20
N ARG A 228 19.64 33.71 -14.99
CA ARG A 228 19.33 33.90 -16.42
C ARG A 228 18.30 35.01 -16.63
N ASP A 229 17.19 34.95 -15.92
CA ASP A 229 16.08 35.90 -16.06
C ASP A 229 16.50 37.31 -15.61
N MET A 230 17.35 37.39 -14.57
CA MET A 230 17.99 38.62 -14.10
C MET A 230 19.10 39.14 -15.04
N LYS A 231 19.56 38.33 -16.00
CA LYS A 231 20.73 38.57 -16.86
C LYS A 231 22.04 38.70 -16.07
N GLU A 232 22.12 38.07 -14.93
CA GLU A 232 23.31 38.04 -14.07
C GLU A 232 24.23 36.87 -14.50
N TYR A 233 24.84 36.98 -15.68
CA TYR A 233 25.57 35.90 -16.35
C TYR A 233 26.78 35.37 -15.59
N GLU A 234 27.47 36.23 -14.81
CA GLU A 234 28.61 35.80 -13.98
C GLU A 234 28.15 34.93 -12.80
N TYR A 235 27.10 35.31 -12.11
CA TYR A 235 26.54 34.50 -11.03
C TYR A 235 25.94 33.20 -11.56
N TRP A 236 25.26 33.23 -12.72
CA TRP A 236 24.79 32.03 -13.38
C TRP A 236 25.92 31.04 -13.69
N LYS A 237 27.03 31.54 -14.28
CA LYS A 237 28.21 30.73 -14.55
C LYS A 237 28.85 30.15 -13.29
N GLN A 238 28.94 30.93 -12.22
CA GLN A 238 29.46 30.48 -10.92
C GLN A 238 28.59 29.35 -10.35
N THR A 239 27.27 29.48 -10.42
CA THR A 239 26.33 28.44 -9.98
C THR A 239 26.54 27.14 -10.76
N ILE A 240 26.65 27.19 -12.08
CA ILE A 240 26.93 26.00 -12.89
C ILE A 240 28.28 25.37 -12.51
N SER A 241 29.30 26.19 -12.25
CA SER A 241 30.64 25.69 -11.85
C SER A 241 30.61 25.05 -10.45
N ALA A 242 29.76 25.52 -9.54
CA ALA A 242 29.52 24.89 -8.25
C ALA A 242 28.90 23.48 -8.43
N VAL A 243 27.86 23.37 -9.29
CA VAL A 243 27.25 22.07 -9.66
C VAL A 243 28.29 21.14 -10.30
N GLU A 244 29.16 21.64 -11.18
CA GLU A 244 30.23 20.86 -11.79
C GLU A 244 31.19 20.31 -10.73
N THR A 245 31.59 21.13 -9.76
CA THR A 245 32.47 20.72 -8.65
C THR A 245 31.80 19.64 -7.79
N TYR A 246 30.50 19.81 -7.48
CA TYR A 246 29.73 18.83 -6.70
C TYR A 246 29.58 17.50 -7.42
N THR A 247 29.45 17.51 -8.74
CA THR A 247 29.19 16.31 -9.55
C THR A 247 30.44 15.64 -10.10
N ILE A 248 31.63 16.22 -9.92
CA ILE A 248 32.89 15.76 -10.55
C ILE A 248 33.28 14.30 -10.18
N ASP A 249 33.01 13.89 -8.97
CA ASP A 249 33.28 12.54 -8.48
C ASP A 249 32.13 11.56 -8.79
N GLN A 250 31.02 12.05 -9.29
CA GLN A 250 29.83 11.28 -9.59
C GLN A 250 29.85 10.80 -11.04
N LYS A 251 30.17 9.50 -11.25
CA LYS A 251 30.22 8.89 -12.59
C LYS A 251 28.85 8.61 -13.22
N SER A 252 27.76 9.10 -12.61
CA SER A 252 26.41 8.89 -13.11
C SER A 252 26.16 9.65 -14.41
N VAL A 253 25.59 8.97 -15.40
CA VAL A 253 25.19 9.60 -16.67
C VAL A 253 24.13 10.68 -16.44
N PHE A 254 23.26 10.50 -15.43
CA PHE A 254 22.24 11.47 -15.03
C PHE A 254 22.86 12.83 -14.66
N PHE A 255 23.90 12.84 -13.78
CA PHE A 255 24.58 14.09 -13.42
C PHE A 255 25.30 14.75 -14.60
N GLN A 256 25.89 13.94 -15.48
CA GLN A 256 26.53 14.45 -16.67
C GLN A 256 25.54 15.09 -17.66
N LEU A 257 24.35 14.50 -17.81
CA LEU A 257 23.27 15.07 -18.61
C LEU A 257 22.81 16.40 -18.01
N PHE A 258 22.49 16.40 -16.71
CA PHE A 258 22.05 17.58 -15.99
C PHE A 258 23.02 18.76 -16.16
N LEU A 259 24.30 18.51 -15.89
CA LEU A 259 25.34 19.54 -16.05
C LEU A 259 25.48 20.02 -17.49
N THR A 260 25.39 19.09 -18.46
CA THR A 260 25.48 19.43 -19.89
C THR A 260 24.32 20.34 -20.31
N GLU A 261 23.10 20.08 -19.82
CA GLU A 261 21.91 20.90 -20.07
C GLU A 261 22.04 22.31 -19.52
N LEU A 262 22.58 22.46 -18.28
CA LEU A 262 22.84 23.77 -17.69
C LEU A 262 23.85 24.59 -18.54
N TRP A 263 24.94 23.96 -18.96
CA TRP A 263 25.93 24.62 -19.81
C TRP A 263 25.38 24.94 -21.21
N MET A 264 24.53 24.09 -21.79
CA MET A 264 23.88 24.33 -23.07
C MET A 264 23.00 25.57 -22.98
N ASP A 265 22.13 25.68 -21.94
CA ASP A 265 21.26 26.85 -21.76
C ASP A 265 22.09 28.13 -21.59
N TYR A 266 23.18 28.08 -20.84
CA TYR A 266 24.10 29.20 -20.64
C TYR A 266 24.72 29.65 -21.99
N TYR A 267 25.40 28.74 -22.72
CA TYR A 267 26.12 29.10 -23.95
C TYR A 267 25.17 29.48 -25.08
N GLN A 268 23.99 28.92 -25.15
CA GLN A 268 22.95 29.36 -26.08
C GLN A 268 22.53 30.80 -25.79
N THR A 269 22.31 31.13 -24.51
CA THR A 269 21.86 32.46 -24.10
C THR A 269 22.93 33.54 -24.29
N VAL A 270 24.18 33.24 -24.01
CA VAL A 270 25.29 34.21 -24.23
C VAL A 270 25.80 34.25 -25.69
N GLY A 271 25.24 33.42 -26.59
CA GLY A 271 25.58 33.42 -28.02
C GLY A 271 26.90 32.76 -28.39
N ASN A 272 27.41 31.84 -27.56
CA ASN A 272 28.61 31.05 -27.88
C ASN A 272 28.22 29.78 -28.65
N GLU A 273 28.02 29.93 -29.98
CA GLU A 273 27.56 28.81 -30.81
C GLU A 273 28.54 27.61 -30.85
N GLU A 274 29.86 27.86 -30.80
CA GLU A 274 30.85 26.79 -30.87
C GLU A 274 30.73 25.85 -29.68
N ARG A 275 30.71 26.41 -28.47
CA ARG A 275 30.52 25.62 -27.24
C ARG A 275 29.16 24.97 -27.13
N TYR A 276 28.13 25.65 -27.57
CA TYR A 276 26.78 25.11 -27.62
C TYR A 276 26.70 23.85 -28.51
N VAL A 277 27.26 23.91 -29.73
CA VAL A 277 27.27 22.75 -30.63
C VAL A 277 28.07 21.57 -30.08
N GLU A 278 29.25 21.84 -29.48
CA GLU A 278 30.04 20.77 -28.79
C GLU A 278 29.22 20.06 -27.74
N LEU A 279 28.51 20.81 -26.92
CA LEU A 279 27.64 20.26 -25.84
C LEU A 279 26.43 19.51 -26.39
N CYS A 280 25.84 19.98 -27.49
CA CYS A 280 24.74 19.25 -28.14
C CYS A 280 25.18 17.84 -28.60
N VAL A 281 26.40 17.70 -29.10
CA VAL A 281 26.94 16.38 -29.49
C VAL A 281 27.18 15.51 -28.29
N ALA A 282 27.77 16.05 -27.20
CA ALA A 282 27.99 15.35 -25.97
C ALA A 282 26.67 14.91 -25.30
N HIS A 283 25.69 15.81 -25.26
CA HIS A 283 24.35 15.53 -24.76
C HIS A 283 23.67 14.38 -25.50
N ALA A 284 23.75 14.37 -26.83
CA ALA A 284 23.16 13.32 -27.66
C ALA A 284 23.76 11.92 -27.35
N ASP A 285 25.07 11.83 -27.06
CA ASP A 285 25.72 10.58 -26.64
C ASP A 285 25.30 10.17 -25.22
N LEU A 286 25.31 11.11 -24.28
CA LEU A 286 24.87 10.88 -22.90
C LEU A 286 23.40 10.43 -22.84
N TYR A 287 22.54 11.08 -23.62
CA TYR A 287 21.11 10.73 -23.71
C TYR A 287 20.88 9.31 -24.22
N LYS A 288 21.68 8.86 -25.23
CA LYS A 288 21.64 7.48 -25.70
C LYS A 288 22.06 6.50 -24.63
N ARG A 289 23.11 6.83 -23.86
CA ARG A 289 23.57 5.99 -22.73
C ARG A 289 22.51 5.91 -21.62
N GLN A 290 21.90 7.04 -21.26
CA GLN A 290 20.83 7.05 -20.26
C GLN A 290 19.63 6.21 -20.72
N LYS A 291 19.20 6.34 -21.97
CA LYS A 291 18.14 5.48 -22.52
C LYS A 291 18.47 3.98 -22.48
N ALA A 292 19.73 3.62 -22.68
CA ALA A 292 20.16 2.22 -22.60
C ALA A 292 20.13 1.71 -21.13
N ILE A 293 20.52 2.55 -20.18
CA ILE A 293 20.39 2.28 -18.74
C ILE A 293 18.92 2.09 -18.38
N ASP A 294 18.05 3.06 -18.69
CA ASP A 294 16.63 3.02 -18.40
C ASP A 294 15.92 1.80 -19.03
N ALA A 295 16.35 1.39 -20.24
CA ALA A 295 15.81 0.21 -20.89
C ALA A 295 16.20 -1.10 -20.17
N LYS A 296 17.46 -1.19 -19.71
CA LYS A 296 17.96 -2.32 -18.93
C LYS A 296 17.23 -2.41 -17.60
N ASP A 297 17.04 -1.27 -16.97
CA ASP A 297 16.39 -1.13 -15.67
C ASP A 297 14.92 -1.54 -15.77
N ARG A 298 14.21 -1.08 -16.81
CA ARG A 298 12.84 -1.55 -17.09
C ARG A 298 12.76 -3.05 -17.36
N ALA A 299 13.73 -3.62 -18.09
CA ALA A 299 13.76 -5.06 -18.32
C ALA A 299 13.94 -5.84 -17.00
N THR A 300 14.84 -5.38 -16.13
CA THR A 300 15.06 -5.98 -14.81
C THR A 300 13.80 -5.90 -13.94
N ALA A 301 13.12 -4.76 -13.93
CA ALA A 301 11.86 -4.58 -13.20
C ALA A 301 10.75 -5.53 -13.70
N ILE A 302 10.67 -5.75 -15.03
CA ILE A 302 9.74 -6.72 -15.62
C ILE A 302 10.08 -8.14 -15.14
N ASP A 303 11.36 -8.53 -15.19
CA ASP A 303 11.80 -9.86 -14.76
C ASP A 303 11.48 -10.12 -13.29
N ILE A 304 11.73 -9.15 -12.42
CA ILE A 304 11.39 -9.21 -10.99
C ILE A 304 9.87 -9.38 -10.81
N LYS A 305 9.06 -8.58 -11.51
CA LYS A 305 7.59 -8.65 -11.41
C LYS A 305 7.05 -10.00 -11.90
N VAL A 306 7.63 -10.55 -12.96
CA VAL A 306 7.26 -11.89 -13.45
C VAL A 306 7.60 -12.95 -12.41
N GLN A 307 8.83 -12.96 -11.87
CA GLN A 307 9.26 -13.92 -10.86
C GLN A 307 8.42 -13.86 -9.58
N LEU A 308 8.05 -12.66 -9.13
CA LEU A 308 7.16 -12.49 -7.96
C LEU A 308 5.78 -13.11 -8.22
N ARG A 309 5.19 -12.83 -9.39
CA ARG A 309 3.89 -13.42 -9.79
C ARG A 309 3.94 -14.93 -9.92
N GLU A 310 5.02 -15.48 -10.48
CA GLU A 310 5.21 -16.92 -10.57
C GLU A 310 5.32 -17.57 -9.18
N LYS A 311 6.08 -16.97 -8.26
CA LYS A 311 6.16 -17.43 -6.86
C LYS A 311 4.83 -17.35 -6.13
N GLU A 312 4.06 -16.28 -6.33
CA GLU A 312 2.73 -16.16 -5.74
C GLU A 312 1.74 -17.16 -6.33
N ALA A 313 1.78 -17.40 -7.63
CA ALA A 313 0.97 -18.41 -8.30
C ALA A 313 1.32 -19.82 -7.82
N GLU A 314 2.61 -20.15 -7.69
CA GLU A 314 3.07 -21.43 -7.16
C GLU A 314 2.68 -21.61 -5.69
N ARG A 315 2.81 -20.56 -4.87
CA ARG A 315 2.33 -20.59 -3.47
C ARG A 315 0.83 -20.85 -3.40
N LYS A 316 0.01 -20.13 -4.18
CA LYS A 316 -1.44 -20.37 -4.25
C LYS A 316 -1.75 -21.77 -4.72
N ARG A 317 -0.98 -22.29 -5.69
CA ARG A 317 -1.14 -23.65 -6.18
C ARG A 317 -0.82 -24.70 -5.12
N VAL A 318 0.24 -24.51 -4.34
CA VAL A 318 0.58 -25.38 -3.21
C VAL A 318 -0.48 -25.30 -2.09
N GLU A 319 -0.96 -24.10 -1.77
CA GLU A 319 -2.05 -23.89 -0.80
C GLU A 319 -3.36 -24.56 -1.25
N THR A 320 -3.69 -24.50 -2.56
CA THR A 320 -4.88 -25.17 -3.12
C THR A 320 -4.69 -26.69 -3.30
N MET A 321 -3.47 -27.19 -3.37
CA MET A 321 -3.19 -28.63 -3.43
C MET A 321 -3.34 -29.33 -2.06
N SER A 322 -3.30 -28.60 -0.94
CA SER A 322 -3.69 -29.16 0.36
C SER A 322 -5.21 -29.35 0.37
N VAL A 323 -5.67 -30.57 0.48
CA VAL A 323 -7.10 -30.92 0.53
C VAL A 323 -7.68 -30.88 1.94
N THR A 324 -6.85 -30.63 2.95
CA THR A 324 -7.25 -30.61 4.37
C THR A 324 -6.95 -29.28 5.03
N ASP A 325 -7.77 -28.89 5.99
CA ASP A 325 -7.51 -27.79 6.91
C ASP A 325 -6.43 -28.19 7.92
N ALA A 326 -5.37 -27.40 8.02
CA ALA A 326 -4.19 -27.72 8.83
C ALA A 326 -4.46 -27.76 10.33
N LEU A 327 -5.49 -27.03 10.83
CA LEU A 327 -5.84 -27.01 12.25
C LEU A 327 -6.70 -28.18 12.66
N THR A 328 -7.73 -28.47 11.88
CA THR A 328 -8.80 -29.43 12.23
C THR A 328 -8.64 -30.80 11.57
N GLY A 329 -7.84 -30.90 10.51
CA GLY A 329 -7.68 -32.11 9.71
C GLY A 329 -8.93 -32.49 8.88
N LEU A 330 -9.97 -31.65 8.88
CA LEU A 330 -11.14 -31.79 7.99
C LEU A 330 -10.79 -31.41 6.57
N GLY A 331 -11.68 -31.70 5.61
CA GLY A 331 -11.59 -31.12 4.29
C GLY A 331 -11.60 -29.59 4.35
N ASN A 332 -10.82 -28.93 3.49
CA ASN A 332 -10.85 -27.47 3.39
C ASN A 332 -11.84 -27.02 2.28
N ARG A 333 -11.95 -25.70 2.10
CA ARG A 333 -12.84 -25.12 1.07
C ARG A 333 -12.57 -25.67 -0.34
N TYR A 334 -11.30 -25.93 -0.67
CA TYR A 334 -10.94 -26.48 -1.98
C TYR A 334 -11.45 -27.92 -2.17
N SER A 335 -11.32 -28.77 -1.14
CA SER A 335 -11.84 -30.14 -1.19
C SER A 335 -13.37 -30.17 -1.23
N LEU A 336 -14.04 -29.23 -0.54
CA LEU A 336 -15.49 -29.04 -0.63
C LEU A 336 -15.94 -28.76 -2.08
N GLU A 337 -15.33 -27.80 -2.77
CA GLU A 337 -15.66 -27.46 -4.16
C GLU A 337 -15.48 -28.66 -5.11
N ARG A 338 -14.43 -29.42 -4.89
CA ARG A 338 -14.14 -30.61 -5.70
C ARG A 338 -15.13 -31.73 -5.44
N GLU A 339 -15.46 -32.02 -4.19
CA GLU A 339 -16.36 -33.08 -3.79
C GLU A 339 -17.82 -32.77 -4.15
N ALA A 340 -18.22 -31.50 -4.08
CA ALA A 340 -19.54 -31.04 -4.50
C ALA A 340 -19.87 -31.47 -5.94
N VAL A 341 -18.92 -31.35 -6.86
CA VAL A 341 -19.10 -31.78 -8.27
C VAL A 341 -19.38 -33.28 -8.36
N HIS A 342 -18.71 -34.10 -7.55
CA HIS A 342 -18.92 -35.55 -7.52
C HIS A 342 -20.28 -35.90 -6.95
N ILE A 343 -20.65 -35.31 -5.81
CA ILE A 343 -21.94 -35.57 -5.13
C ILE A 343 -23.12 -35.16 -6.03
N ILE A 344 -23.04 -33.98 -6.69
CA ILE A 344 -24.07 -33.51 -7.62
C ILE A 344 -24.24 -34.52 -8.81
N ARG A 345 -23.12 -34.91 -9.42
CA ARG A 345 -23.13 -35.83 -10.54
C ARG A 345 -23.72 -37.21 -10.14
N ASP A 346 -23.28 -37.72 -8.98
CA ASP A 346 -23.66 -39.05 -8.51
C ASP A 346 -25.11 -39.09 -7.96
N ALA A 347 -25.67 -37.92 -7.59
CA ALA A 347 -27.06 -37.78 -7.18
C ALA A 347 -28.06 -38.07 -8.32
N GLY A 348 -27.67 -37.92 -9.61
CA GLY A 348 -28.50 -38.31 -10.75
C GLY A 348 -29.89 -37.66 -10.81
N GLY A 349 -30.07 -36.50 -10.20
CA GLY A 349 -31.35 -35.78 -10.08
C GLY A 349 -32.13 -36.11 -8.80
N GLU A 350 -31.56 -36.88 -7.87
CA GLU A 350 -32.12 -37.09 -6.54
C GLU A 350 -31.71 -35.95 -5.59
N ARG A 351 -32.40 -35.83 -4.44
CA ARG A 351 -32.12 -34.81 -3.45
C ARG A 351 -30.81 -35.10 -2.71
N ILE A 352 -29.99 -34.07 -2.57
CA ILE A 352 -28.84 -34.04 -1.67
C ILE A 352 -29.13 -33.16 -0.45
N THR A 353 -28.32 -33.28 0.58
CA THR A 353 -28.41 -32.35 1.74
C THR A 353 -27.10 -31.64 1.96
N VAL A 354 -27.18 -30.33 2.18
CA VAL A 354 -26.09 -29.50 2.59
C VAL A 354 -26.36 -28.96 3.99
N GLY A 355 -25.37 -29.01 4.89
CA GLY A 355 -25.43 -28.40 6.22
C GLY A 355 -24.37 -27.29 6.34
N VAL A 356 -24.75 -26.16 6.91
CA VAL A 356 -23.83 -25.08 7.31
C VAL A 356 -23.95 -24.88 8.81
N LEU A 357 -22.83 -24.88 9.48
CA LEU A 357 -22.74 -24.82 10.93
C LEU A 357 -21.78 -23.73 11.35
N ASP A 358 -22.08 -23.10 12.48
CA ASP A 358 -21.30 -22.00 13.02
C ASP A 358 -21.31 -22.03 14.55
N ILE A 359 -20.14 -21.85 15.15
CA ILE A 359 -19.97 -21.83 16.61
C ILE A 359 -20.52 -20.53 17.19
N ASP A 360 -21.50 -20.62 18.06
CA ASP A 360 -22.13 -19.46 18.67
C ASP A 360 -21.15 -18.69 19.56
N CYS A 361 -21.06 -17.37 19.33
CA CYS A 361 -20.25 -16.48 20.15
C CYS A 361 -18.73 -16.82 20.14
N PHE A 362 -18.21 -17.42 19.06
CA PHE A 362 -16.81 -17.85 18.97
C PHE A 362 -15.83 -16.69 19.08
N LYS A 363 -16.14 -15.52 18.53
CA LYS A 363 -15.32 -14.31 18.71
C LYS A 363 -15.20 -13.95 20.19
N GLN A 364 -16.30 -13.96 20.95
CA GLN A 364 -16.27 -13.70 22.40
C GLN A 364 -15.42 -14.72 23.16
N LEU A 365 -15.48 -15.99 22.77
CA LEU A 365 -14.63 -17.03 23.34
C LEU A 365 -13.14 -16.72 23.09
N ASN A 366 -12.76 -16.37 21.87
CA ASN A 366 -11.40 -15.96 21.57
C ASN A 366 -10.96 -14.71 22.34
N ASP A 367 -11.82 -13.71 22.42
CA ASP A 367 -11.53 -12.46 23.15
C ASP A 367 -11.36 -12.69 24.65
N THR A 368 -12.04 -13.70 25.21
CA THR A 368 -12.01 -14.03 26.64
C THR A 368 -10.87 -14.99 27.01
N TYR A 369 -10.70 -16.07 26.25
CA TYR A 369 -9.79 -17.16 26.59
C TYR A 369 -8.55 -17.26 25.71
N GLY A 370 -8.44 -16.38 24.70
CA GLY A 370 -7.34 -16.34 23.74
C GLY A 370 -7.48 -17.34 22.58
N HIS A 371 -6.78 -17.06 21.48
CA HIS A 371 -6.85 -17.85 20.25
C HIS A 371 -6.42 -19.31 20.42
N ILE A 372 -5.50 -19.62 21.34
CA ILE A 372 -5.06 -21.01 21.61
C ILE A 372 -6.24 -21.85 22.13
N GLN A 373 -7.08 -21.25 22.97
CA GLN A 373 -8.28 -21.94 23.44
C GLN A 373 -9.34 -22.08 22.36
N GLY A 374 -9.50 -21.04 21.51
CA GLY A 374 -10.34 -21.11 20.31
C GLY A 374 -9.92 -22.23 19.35
N ASP A 375 -8.63 -22.38 19.09
CA ASP A 375 -8.08 -23.46 18.28
C ASP A 375 -8.38 -24.86 18.86
N ARG A 376 -8.32 -25.00 20.18
CA ARG A 376 -8.73 -26.25 20.86
C ARG A 376 -10.22 -26.53 20.69
N CYS A 377 -11.06 -25.50 20.83
CA CYS A 377 -12.51 -25.63 20.60
C CYS A 377 -12.80 -26.06 19.15
N LEU A 378 -12.15 -25.44 18.16
CA LEU A 378 -12.30 -25.82 16.75
C LEU A 378 -11.95 -27.28 16.50
N LYS A 379 -10.88 -27.80 17.11
CA LYS A 379 -10.51 -29.23 17.00
C LYS A 379 -11.56 -30.15 17.62
N VAL A 380 -12.04 -29.84 18.80
CA VAL A 380 -13.08 -30.64 19.45
C VAL A 380 -14.37 -30.66 18.65
N VAL A 381 -14.80 -29.48 18.15
CA VAL A 381 -15.98 -29.39 17.27
C VAL A 381 -15.75 -30.21 15.99
N ALA A 382 -14.60 -30.10 15.36
CA ALA A 382 -14.26 -30.84 14.14
C ALA A 382 -14.32 -32.37 14.37
N ASP A 383 -13.80 -32.86 15.50
CA ASP A 383 -13.84 -34.29 15.85
C ASP A 383 -15.29 -34.76 16.07
N ILE A 384 -16.12 -33.97 16.75
CA ILE A 384 -17.54 -34.27 16.97
C ILE A 384 -18.29 -34.32 15.63
N LEU A 385 -18.07 -33.34 14.73
CA LEU A 385 -18.70 -33.30 13.41
C LEU A 385 -18.27 -34.50 12.57
N LYS A 386 -16.99 -34.84 12.56
CA LYS A 386 -16.43 -35.97 11.84
C LYS A 386 -17.05 -37.29 12.32
N GLU A 387 -17.19 -37.47 13.61
CA GLU A 387 -17.80 -38.65 14.23
C GLU A 387 -19.30 -38.72 13.91
N ALA A 388 -20.03 -37.61 13.94
CA ALA A 388 -21.46 -37.59 13.69
C ALA A 388 -21.81 -37.93 12.22
N VAL A 389 -20.91 -37.62 11.26
CA VAL A 389 -21.15 -37.84 9.83
C VAL A 389 -20.57 -39.14 9.31
N MET A 390 -19.60 -39.70 10.01
CA MET A 390 -18.73 -40.87 9.73
C MET A 390 -18.95 -41.62 8.40
N ASP A 391 -20.08 -42.29 8.20
CA ASP A 391 -20.33 -43.09 6.99
C ASP A 391 -21.45 -42.51 6.09
N CYS A 392 -21.92 -41.29 6.38
CA CYS A 392 -23.11 -40.73 5.76
C CYS A 392 -22.82 -39.53 4.86
N GLY A 393 -21.64 -38.92 4.98
CA GLY A 393 -21.33 -37.69 4.27
C GLY A 393 -19.91 -37.19 4.53
N HIS A 394 -19.66 -35.96 4.19
CA HIS A 394 -18.34 -35.31 4.29
C HIS A 394 -18.42 -34.03 5.09
N VAL A 395 -17.36 -33.71 5.85
CA VAL A 395 -17.26 -32.50 6.67
C VAL A 395 -16.06 -31.67 6.23
N TYR A 396 -16.28 -30.36 6.14
CA TYR A 396 -15.28 -29.39 5.73
C TYR A 396 -15.26 -28.23 6.70
N ARG A 397 -14.08 -27.64 6.89
CA ARG A 397 -13.96 -26.32 7.50
C ARG A 397 -13.92 -25.28 6.38
N PHE A 398 -14.95 -24.43 6.34
CA PHE A 398 -15.09 -23.43 5.28
C PHE A 398 -14.22 -22.18 5.56
N GLY A 399 -14.16 -21.76 6.82
CA GLY A 399 -13.31 -20.66 7.29
C GLY A 399 -13.66 -20.24 8.71
N GLY A 400 -12.71 -19.71 9.45
CA GLY A 400 -12.97 -19.24 10.83
C GLY A 400 -13.61 -20.34 11.71
N ASP A 401 -14.83 -20.08 12.16
CA ASP A 401 -15.71 -20.94 12.97
C ASP A 401 -16.83 -21.62 12.17
N GLU A 402 -16.80 -21.53 10.83
CA GLU A 402 -17.81 -22.09 9.93
C GLU A 402 -17.40 -23.46 9.40
N PHE A 403 -18.33 -24.41 9.47
CA PHE A 403 -18.20 -25.77 8.97
C PHE A 403 -19.31 -26.07 7.97
N VAL A 404 -19.00 -26.90 6.98
CA VAL A 404 -19.94 -27.35 5.96
C VAL A 404 -19.99 -28.86 5.95
N MET A 405 -21.19 -29.44 5.84
CA MET A 405 -21.41 -30.83 5.65
C MET A 405 -22.12 -31.09 4.33
N LEU A 406 -21.66 -32.10 3.59
CA LEU A 406 -22.30 -32.58 2.35
C LEU A 406 -22.75 -34.01 2.54
N PHE A 407 -24.00 -34.27 2.22
CA PHE A 407 -24.60 -35.59 2.29
C PHE A 407 -25.10 -36.01 0.89
N PRO A 408 -24.74 -37.21 0.43
CA PRO A 408 -25.25 -37.75 -0.82
C PRO A 408 -26.77 -38.02 -0.76
N ALA A 409 -27.33 -38.32 -1.89
CA ALA A 409 -28.75 -38.66 -2.01
C ALA A 409 -29.16 -39.82 -1.06
N GLY A 410 -30.39 -39.76 -0.55
CA GLY A 410 -30.96 -40.80 0.33
C GLY A 410 -30.66 -40.59 1.84
N MET A 411 -30.01 -39.46 2.22
CA MET A 411 -29.66 -39.21 3.61
C MET A 411 -30.65 -38.26 4.33
N GLU A 412 -31.68 -37.75 3.65
CA GLU A 412 -32.61 -36.71 4.17
C GLU A 412 -33.30 -37.11 5.48
N ASN A 413 -33.59 -38.39 5.67
CA ASN A 413 -34.26 -38.90 6.86
C ASN A 413 -33.36 -39.06 8.07
N ARG A 414 -32.02 -38.97 7.89
CA ARG A 414 -31.04 -39.10 8.97
C ARG A 414 -30.54 -37.75 9.45
N ILE A 415 -30.84 -36.67 8.77
CA ILE A 415 -30.30 -35.32 9.08
C ILE A 415 -30.78 -34.84 10.44
N GLU A 416 -32.00 -35.08 10.83
CA GLU A 416 -32.52 -34.71 12.14
C GLU A 416 -31.76 -35.44 13.27
N GLU A 417 -31.55 -36.74 13.16
CA GLU A 417 -30.79 -37.55 14.10
C GLU A 417 -29.35 -37.05 14.20
N ILE A 418 -28.70 -36.75 13.07
CA ILE A 418 -27.34 -36.24 13.04
C ILE A 418 -27.26 -34.85 13.71
N ALA A 419 -28.19 -33.94 13.42
CA ALA A 419 -28.23 -32.61 13.97
C ALA A 419 -28.43 -32.63 15.48
N GLU A 420 -29.33 -33.47 15.99
CA GLU A 420 -29.56 -33.66 17.43
C GLU A 420 -28.32 -34.27 18.13
N ALA A 421 -27.70 -35.26 17.52
CA ALA A 421 -26.49 -35.89 18.06
C ALA A 421 -25.34 -34.89 18.16
N ILE A 422 -25.18 -33.98 17.16
CA ILE A 422 -24.17 -32.91 17.24
C ILE A 422 -24.44 -31.97 18.40
N LEU A 423 -25.68 -31.48 18.59
CA LEU A 423 -26.03 -30.60 19.71
C LEU A 423 -25.75 -31.26 21.05
N GLN A 424 -26.13 -32.53 21.18
CA GLN A 424 -25.90 -33.29 22.42
C GLN A 424 -24.40 -33.45 22.71
N LYS A 425 -23.60 -33.88 21.74
CA LYS A 425 -22.15 -34.07 21.93
C LYS A 425 -21.40 -32.75 22.21
N ILE A 426 -21.79 -31.65 21.57
CA ILE A 426 -21.26 -30.32 21.89
C ILE A 426 -21.57 -29.95 23.35
N ALA A 427 -22.78 -30.18 23.83
CA ALA A 427 -23.18 -29.93 25.20
C ALA A 427 -22.42 -30.84 26.19
N GLU A 428 -22.25 -32.12 25.86
CA GLU A 428 -21.48 -33.09 26.67
C GLU A 428 -19.99 -32.75 26.73
N ALA A 429 -19.42 -32.12 25.70
CA ALA A 429 -18.02 -31.66 25.71
C ALA A 429 -17.74 -30.60 26.78
N GLY A 430 -18.76 -29.90 27.26
CA GLY A 430 -18.70 -29.03 28.44
C GLY A 430 -17.68 -27.88 28.34
N ILE A 431 -17.38 -27.41 27.13
CA ILE A 431 -16.40 -26.34 26.91
C ILE A 431 -16.97 -25.02 27.45
N ALA A 432 -16.30 -24.43 28.43
CA ALA A 432 -16.72 -23.17 29.03
C ALA A 432 -16.72 -22.00 28.02
N ASN A 433 -17.82 -21.25 28.00
CA ASN A 433 -17.96 -19.97 27.28
C ASN A 433 -18.83 -19.03 28.14
N GLU A 434 -18.34 -18.70 29.34
CA GLU A 434 -19.08 -18.03 30.39
C GLU A 434 -19.66 -16.67 30.00
N HIS A 435 -19.06 -16.02 29.02
CA HIS A 435 -19.53 -14.72 28.48
C HIS A 435 -20.47 -14.85 27.29
N SER A 436 -20.81 -16.05 26.85
CA SER A 436 -21.76 -16.27 25.78
C SER A 436 -23.17 -15.82 26.20
N VAL A 437 -23.83 -15.10 25.30
CA VAL A 437 -25.24 -14.67 25.47
C VAL A 437 -26.24 -15.81 25.28
N VAL A 438 -25.78 -17.00 24.86
CA VAL A 438 -26.62 -18.18 24.58
C VAL A 438 -26.69 -19.09 25.80
N GLN A 439 -25.54 -19.64 26.22
CA GLN A 439 -25.36 -20.50 27.37
C GLN A 439 -23.93 -20.37 27.91
N PRO A 440 -23.65 -20.74 29.20
CA PRO A 440 -22.31 -20.63 29.75
C PRO A 440 -21.31 -21.65 29.17
N ASN A 441 -21.75 -22.53 28.29
CA ASN A 441 -20.93 -23.49 27.56
C ASN A 441 -20.98 -23.19 26.06
N LEU A 442 -20.03 -23.76 25.31
CA LEU A 442 -19.96 -23.68 23.85
C LEU A 442 -21.25 -24.26 23.24
N THR A 443 -21.81 -23.54 22.30
CA THR A 443 -22.96 -23.99 21.50
C THR A 443 -22.69 -23.82 20.01
N ILE A 444 -23.50 -24.52 19.20
CA ILE A 444 -23.39 -24.47 17.74
C ILE A 444 -24.79 -24.28 17.13
N SER A 445 -24.89 -23.42 16.12
CA SER A 445 -26.08 -23.25 15.31
C SER A 445 -25.91 -23.98 13.98
N GLN A 446 -26.97 -24.68 13.54
CA GLN A 446 -26.91 -25.54 12.36
C GLN A 446 -28.07 -25.23 11.41
N GLY A 447 -27.76 -25.05 10.12
CA GLY A 447 -28.74 -24.90 9.05
C GLY A 447 -28.56 -25.98 8.00
N TYR A 448 -29.64 -26.64 7.59
CA TYR A 448 -29.62 -27.68 6.58
C TYR A 448 -30.60 -27.36 5.44
N ALA A 449 -30.24 -27.74 4.22
CA ALA A 449 -31.11 -27.67 3.08
C ALA A 449 -31.09 -29.02 2.31
N CYS A 450 -32.27 -29.59 2.09
CA CYS A 450 -32.46 -30.79 1.29
C CYS A 450 -33.14 -30.36 -0.03
N PHE A 451 -32.45 -30.49 -1.15
CA PHE A 451 -32.92 -30.02 -2.46
C PHE A 451 -32.35 -30.86 -3.61
N VAL A 452 -32.95 -30.74 -4.79
CA VAL A 452 -32.41 -31.33 -6.02
C VAL A 452 -31.44 -30.33 -6.66
N PRO A 453 -30.13 -30.66 -6.77
CA PRO A 453 -29.17 -29.74 -7.33
C PRO A 453 -29.33 -29.54 -8.82
N GLU A 454 -29.16 -28.32 -9.32
CA GLU A 454 -29.00 -28.04 -10.74
C GLU A 454 -27.60 -28.48 -11.18
N GLY A 455 -27.47 -29.33 -12.19
CA GLY A 455 -26.25 -30.06 -12.54
C GLY A 455 -24.96 -29.29 -12.79
N THR A 456 -24.93 -27.98 -12.59
CA THR A 456 -23.76 -27.07 -12.74
C THR A 456 -23.47 -26.21 -11.52
N GLU A 457 -24.08 -26.53 -10.37
CA GLU A 457 -23.86 -25.69 -9.15
C GLU A 457 -22.45 -25.86 -8.58
N SER A 458 -21.88 -24.74 -8.13
CA SER A 458 -20.63 -24.72 -7.37
C SER A 458 -20.87 -25.01 -5.89
N GLY A 459 -19.84 -25.45 -5.15
CA GLY A 459 -19.93 -25.64 -3.70
C GLY A 459 -20.44 -24.40 -2.97
N ALA A 460 -20.03 -23.21 -3.41
CA ALA A 460 -20.50 -21.94 -2.85
C ALA A 460 -22.03 -21.78 -3.00
N ARG A 461 -22.59 -22.18 -4.14
CA ARG A 461 -24.04 -22.09 -4.40
C ARG A 461 -24.83 -23.11 -3.59
N LEU A 462 -24.28 -24.29 -3.35
CA LEU A 462 -24.86 -25.27 -2.45
C LEU A 462 -24.98 -24.73 -1.02
N ILE A 463 -23.98 -23.98 -0.56
CA ILE A 463 -23.98 -23.37 0.76
C ILE A 463 -25.10 -22.34 0.91
N GLU A 464 -25.40 -21.53 -0.12
CA GLU A 464 -26.46 -20.53 -0.10
C GLU A 464 -27.85 -21.09 0.26
N HIS A 465 -28.13 -22.36 -0.09
CA HIS A 465 -29.37 -23.03 0.29
C HIS A 465 -29.45 -23.27 1.80
N ALA A 466 -28.37 -23.75 2.41
CA ALA A 466 -28.33 -24.05 3.85
C ALA A 466 -28.12 -22.80 4.71
N ASP A 467 -27.52 -21.76 4.16
CA ASP A 467 -27.25 -20.50 4.88
C ASP A 467 -28.55 -19.80 5.31
N LYS A 468 -29.61 -19.88 4.52
CA LYS A 468 -30.96 -19.41 4.87
C LYS A 468 -31.48 -20.08 6.14
N ALA A 469 -31.25 -21.38 6.28
CA ALA A 469 -31.64 -22.17 7.45
C ALA A 469 -30.78 -21.76 8.68
N LEU A 470 -29.47 -21.64 8.52
CA LEU A 470 -28.56 -21.20 9.61
C LEU A 470 -28.94 -19.79 10.08
N TYR A 471 -29.20 -18.87 9.16
CA TYR A 471 -29.63 -17.52 9.50
C TYR A 471 -30.94 -17.50 10.30
N TYR A 472 -31.90 -18.37 9.98
CA TYR A 472 -33.11 -18.53 10.75
C TYR A 472 -32.80 -18.96 12.20
N VAL A 473 -31.92 -19.94 12.38
CA VAL A 473 -31.50 -20.42 13.72
C VAL A 473 -30.83 -19.30 14.52
N LYS A 474 -29.87 -18.61 13.90
CA LYS A 474 -29.13 -17.53 14.58
C LYS A 474 -30.02 -16.36 15.03
N ARG A 475 -31.11 -16.10 14.33
CA ARG A 475 -32.06 -15.03 14.68
C ARG A 475 -33.07 -15.39 15.76
N ASN A 476 -33.46 -16.67 15.84
CA ASN A 476 -34.59 -17.06 16.70
C ASN A 476 -34.14 -17.71 18.02
N SER A 477 -33.20 -18.64 17.98
CA SER A 477 -32.88 -19.46 19.16
C SER A 477 -31.39 -19.62 19.44
N ARG A 478 -30.54 -19.67 18.40
CA ARG A 478 -29.20 -20.25 18.50
C ARG A 478 -29.21 -21.61 19.19
N ASN A 479 -28.09 -22.29 19.28
CA ASN A 479 -27.98 -23.63 19.88
C ASN A 479 -29.11 -24.57 19.43
N ALA A 480 -29.35 -24.64 18.13
CA ALA A 480 -30.45 -25.37 17.51
C ALA A 480 -30.11 -25.71 16.07
N TYR A 481 -31.00 -26.44 15.45
CA TYR A 481 -30.93 -26.69 14.01
C TYR A 481 -32.23 -26.31 13.30
N TYR A 482 -32.16 -26.07 12.00
CA TYR A 482 -33.31 -25.89 11.14
C TYR A 482 -33.05 -26.54 9.77
N ILE A 483 -34.07 -27.24 9.24
CA ILE A 483 -33.97 -27.98 7.98
C ILE A 483 -35.00 -27.42 6.98
N ILE A 484 -34.50 -26.91 5.86
CA ILE A 484 -35.34 -26.54 4.71
C ILE A 484 -35.45 -27.77 3.77
N ARG A 485 -36.63 -28.12 3.33
CA ARG A 485 -36.90 -29.17 2.38
C ARG A 485 -37.57 -28.57 1.17
N GLU A 486 -36.80 -28.46 0.04
CA GLU A 486 -37.24 -27.90 -1.23
C GLU A 486 -37.58 -29.00 -2.25
#